data_7dfc23a33ea7334257df115c9171421e
#
_entry.id   7dfc23a33ea7334257df115c9171421e
#
_cell.length_a   1.000
_cell.length_b   1.000
_cell.length_c   1.000
_cell.angle_alpha   90.00
_cell.angle_beta   90.00
_cell.angle_gamma   90.00
#
_symmetry.space_group_name_H-M   'P 1'
#
loop_
_entity.id
_entity.type
_entity.pdbx_description
1 polymer ?
#
loop_
_entity_poly.entity_id
_entity_poly.type
_entity_poly.pdbx_seq_one_letter_code
_entity_poly.pdbx_strand_id
1 'polypeptide(L)'
;HQRVGIERAWNDELAGVEGQQLSRRVAGNQWMPVTDDYLMDPVEGLDVVTTLDLHLQDVATNALEQQLRRHEAAWGTVIVSEVSTGYIRAIANLTRHEIESGAAEYWEDFNHAIGTAVEPGSTFKLASLMACMEAGMAVTDSVDTGDGEISFYNKRMRDSNHKDGGHGEISLGKAFEVSSNVGSALAVKTTFEDKPQ
;
A
#
# COMPACT_ATOMS: atom_id res chain seq x y z
N HIS A 1 -6.12 23.21 9.45
CA HIS A 1 -5.45 22.02 8.91
C HIS A 1 -6.44 20.85 8.91
N GLN A 2 -6.56 20.15 7.79
CA GLN A 2 -7.38 18.94 7.74
C GLN A 2 -6.55 17.80 8.37
N ARG A 3 -7.01 17.30 9.51
CA ARG A 3 -6.36 16.15 10.18
C ARG A 3 -6.54 14.90 9.31
N VAL A 4 -5.48 14.16 9.08
CA VAL A 4 -5.46 12.93 8.28
C VAL A 4 -4.66 11.84 9.00
N GLY A 5 -4.76 10.60 8.53
CA GLY A 5 -3.99 9.50 9.07
C GLY A 5 -4.27 9.20 10.54
N ILE A 6 -3.22 8.98 11.32
CA ILE A 6 -3.30 8.64 12.75
C ILE A 6 -3.96 9.75 13.54
N GLU A 7 -3.63 11.02 13.28
CA GLU A 7 -4.23 12.17 13.97
C GLU A 7 -5.75 12.25 13.80
N ARG A 8 -6.26 11.84 12.64
CA ARG A 8 -7.70 11.78 12.42
C ARG A 8 -8.34 10.58 13.08
N ALA A 9 -7.71 9.42 12.96
CA ALA A 9 -8.24 8.16 13.46
C ALA A 9 -8.32 8.11 14.99
N TRP A 10 -7.36 8.77 15.67
CA TRP A 10 -7.21 8.78 17.13
C TRP A 10 -7.37 10.18 17.71
N ASN A 11 -8.15 11.04 17.05
CA ASN A 11 -8.30 12.43 17.48
C ASN A 11 -8.90 12.57 18.87
N ASP A 12 -9.85 11.74 19.23
CA ASP A 12 -10.55 11.82 20.51
C ASP A 12 -9.63 11.48 21.69
N GLU A 13 -8.66 10.58 21.45
CA GLU A 13 -7.65 10.21 22.43
C GLU A 13 -6.50 11.23 22.49
N LEU A 14 -6.08 11.74 21.33
CA LEU A 14 -4.92 12.64 21.22
C LEU A 14 -5.23 14.09 21.60
N ALA A 15 -6.47 14.57 21.40
CA ALA A 15 -6.78 15.98 21.50
C ALA A 15 -6.79 16.50 22.93
N GLY A 16 -7.06 15.63 23.93
CA GLY A 16 -7.29 16.08 25.29
C GLY A 16 -8.50 17.01 25.42
N VAL A 17 -8.52 17.79 26.48
CA VAL A 17 -9.58 18.78 26.75
C VAL A 17 -8.93 20.14 26.97
N GLU A 18 -9.38 21.13 26.19
CA GLU A 18 -8.87 22.50 26.34
C GLU A 18 -9.29 23.10 27.69
N GLY A 19 -8.33 23.70 28.41
CA GLY A 19 -8.58 24.45 29.64
C GLY A 19 -9.26 25.79 29.32
N GLN A 20 -9.91 26.37 30.35
CA GLN A 20 -10.51 27.69 30.25
C GLN A 20 -9.89 28.62 31.30
N GLN A 21 -9.41 29.79 30.87
CA GLN A 21 -8.85 30.81 31.72
C GLN A 21 -9.55 32.15 31.51
N LEU A 22 -9.88 32.82 32.60
CA LEU A 22 -10.46 34.14 32.52
C LEU A 22 -9.39 35.17 32.13
N SER A 23 -9.61 35.85 31.00
CA SER A 23 -8.71 36.89 30.53
C SER A 23 -9.46 38.21 30.40
N ARG A 24 -8.78 39.33 30.70
CA ARG A 24 -9.27 40.68 30.46
C ARG A 24 -8.47 41.38 29.37
N ARG A 25 -9.17 42.22 28.62
CA ARG A 25 -8.55 43.06 27.63
C ARG A 25 -7.87 44.27 28.28
N VAL A 26 -6.62 44.50 27.97
CA VAL A 26 -5.82 45.63 28.47
C VAL A 26 -5.48 46.58 27.33
N ALA A 27 -4.85 47.72 27.64
CA ALA A 27 -4.43 48.71 26.64
C ALA A 27 -3.54 48.08 25.56
N GLY A 28 -3.70 48.48 24.30
CA GLY A 28 -2.98 47.92 23.17
C GLY A 28 -3.62 46.66 22.57
N ASN A 29 -4.88 46.38 22.85
CA ASN A 29 -5.63 45.25 22.35
C ASN A 29 -5.11 43.87 22.73
N GLN A 30 -4.37 43.79 23.85
CA GLN A 30 -3.83 42.55 24.37
C GLN A 30 -4.78 41.93 25.41
N TRP A 31 -4.81 40.61 25.45
CA TRP A 31 -5.52 39.85 26.47
C TRP A 31 -4.54 39.34 27.51
N MET A 32 -4.84 39.62 28.77
CA MET A 32 -4.03 39.14 29.90
C MET A 32 -4.89 38.30 30.87
N PRO A 33 -4.35 37.19 31.35
CA PRO A 33 -5.03 36.43 32.40
C PRO A 33 -5.38 37.29 33.61
N VAL A 34 -6.54 37.06 34.17
CA VAL A 34 -6.98 37.76 35.43
C VAL A 34 -6.34 37.12 36.64
N THR A 35 -6.16 35.81 36.60
CA THR A 35 -5.50 34.98 37.60
C THR A 35 -4.61 33.96 36.91
N ASP A 36 -3.65 33.38 37.61
CA ASP A 36 -2.82 32.28 37.09
C ASP A 36 -3.58 30.95 37.09
N ASP A 37 -4.71 30.88 37.77
CA ASP A 37 -5.54 29.67 37.83
C ASP A 37 -6.49 29.56 36.62
N TYR A 38 -6.72 28.36 36.18
CA TYR A 38 -7.75 28.04 35.19
C TYR A 38 -9.12 27.97 35.86
N LEU A 39 -10.16 28.35 35.11
CA LEU A 39 -11.56 28.03 35.48
C LEU A 39 -11.85 26.55 35.31
N MET A 40 -11.20 25.95 34.31
CA MET A 40 -11.19 24.52 34.03
C MET A 40 -9.78 24.15 33.57
N ASP A 41 -9.13 23.26 34.30
CA ASP A 41 -7.78 22.81 33.96
C ASP A 41 -7.77 22.07 32.63
N PRO A 42 -6.73 22.29 31.81
CA PRO A 42 -6.55 21.47 30.59
C PRO A 42 -6.26 20.02 30.98
N VAL A 43 -6.78 19.10 30.19
CA VAL A 43 -6.47 17.67 30.31
C VAL A 43 -5.67 17.27 29.09
N GLU A 44 -4.46 16.77 29.32
CA GLU A 44 -3.60 16.29 28.21
C GLU A 44 -4.23 15.10 27.51
N GLY A 45 -4.02 14.99 26.20
CA GLY A 45 -4.40 13.83 25.41
C GLY A 45 -3.53 12.62 25.73
N LEU A 46 -3.94 11.48 25.24
CA LEU A 46 -3.18 10.23 25.36
C LEU A 46 -2.13 10.11 24.25
N ASP A 47 -1.10 9.31 24.51
CA ASP A 47 -0.10 8.95 23.51
C ASP A 47 -0.58 7.77 22.65
N VAL A 48 -0.24 7.78 21.36
CA VAL A 48 -0.44 6.64 20.45
C VAL A 48 0.91 6.02 20.11
N VAL A 49 1.11 4.78 20.53
CA VAL A 49 2.31 4.00 20.21
C VAL A 49 2.08 3.22 18.92
N THR A 50 2.88 3.50 17.89
CA THR A 50 2.81 2.82 16.60
C THR A 50 3.78 1.65 16.52
N THR A 51 3.59 0.79 15.52
CA THR A 51 4.51 -0.31 15.20
C THR A 51 5.60 0.09 14.22
N LEU A 52 5.63 1.36 13.80
CA LEU A 52 6.62 1.87 12.86
C LEU A 52 8.03 1.86 13.46
N ASP A 53 8.99 1.48 12.64
CA ASP A 53 10.42 1.53 12.95
C ASP A 53 11.05 2.66 12.13
N LEU A 54 11.59 3.67 12.79
CA LEU A 54 12.13 4.86 12.12
C LEU A 54 13.29 4.54 11.18
N HIS A 55 14.13 3.56 11.54
CA HIS A 55 15.25 3.18 10.70
C HIS A 55 14.75 2.49 9.41
N LEU A 56 13.80 1.58 9.52
CA LEU A 56 13.18 0.95 8.35
C LEU A 56 12.40 1.96 7.51
N GLN A 57 11.75 2.94 8.14
CA GLN A 57 11.07 4.03 7.44
C GLN A 57 12.04 4.85 6.61
N ASP A 58 13.18 5.25 7.17
CA ASP A 58 14.21 6.01 6.46
C ASP A 58 14.78 5.22 5.28
N VAL A 59 15.11 3.95 5.49
CA VAL A 59 15.62 3.06 4.43
C VAL A 59 14.58 2.91 3.31
N ALA A 60 13.31 2.67 3.65
CA ALA A 60 12.23 2.50 2.69
C ALA A 60 12.00 3.79 1.88
N THR A 61 11.97 4.94 2.54
CA THR A 61 11.76 6.25 1.90
C THR A 61 12.90 6.57 0.92
N ASN A 62 14.15 6.41 1.36
CA ASN A 62 15.32 6.67 0.52
C ASN A 62 15.38 5.73 -0.70
N ALA A 63 15.09 4.44 -0.50
CA ALA A 63 15.07 3.46 -1.59
C ALA A 63 13.96 3.77 -2.60
N LEU A 64 12.77 4.15 -2.11
CA LEU A 64 11.65 4.56 -2.95
C LEU A 64 12.02 5.79 -3.78
N GLU A 65 12.54 6.85 -3.16
CA GLU A 65 12.94 8.08 -3.85
C GLU A 65 13.94 7.81 -4.96
N GLN A 66 14.98 7.01 -4.68
CA GLN A 66 15.97 6.62 -5.69
C GLN A 66 15.35 5.95 -6.91
N GLN A 67 14.40 5.04 -6.70
CA GLN A 67 13.72 4.36 -7.80
C GLN A 67 12.78 5.30 -8.56
N LEU A 68 12.04 6.14 -7.87
CA LEU A 68 11.16 7.13 -8.51
C LEU A 68 11.95 8.10 -9.39
N ARG A 69 13.08 8.59 -8.90
CA ARG A 69 14.00 9.46 -9.69
C ARG A 69 14.59 8.71 -10.89
N ARG A 70 15.02 7.47 -10.70
CA ARG A 70 15.59 6.63 -11.78
C ARG A 70 14.60 6.37 -12.91
N HIS A 71 13.34 6.20 -12.58
CA HIS A 71 12.28 5.83 -13.54
C HIS A 71 11.39 7.00 -13.92
N GLU A 72 11.67 8.21 -13.41
CA GLU A 72 10.86 9.42 -13.61
C GLU A 72 9.36 9.17 -13.31
N ALA A 73 9.09 8.30 -12.32
CA ALA A 73 7.74 7.90 -12.00
C ALA A 73 6.98 9.02 -11.28
N ALA A 74 5.67 9.11 -11.52
CA ALA A 74 4.84 10.16 -10.96
C ALA A 74 4.64 10.01 -9.43
N TRP A 75 4.57 8.78 -8.95
CA TRP A 75 4.43 8.46 -7.53
C TRP A 75 4.80 7.01 -7.26
N GLY A 76 4.95 6.66 -6.01
CA GLY A 76 5.17 5.30 -5.57
C GLY A 76 4.92 5.11 -4.09
N THR A 77 4.84 3.85 -3.68
CA THR A 77 4.66 3.46 -2.29
C THR A 77 5.49 2.22 -1.96
N VAL A 78 5.96 2.14 -0.73
CA VAL A 78 6.60 0.97 -0.14
C VAL A 78 5.96 0.68 1.21
N ILE A 79 5.59 -0.57 1.44
CA ILE A 79 5.12 -1.06 2.74
C ILE A 79 6.06 -2.17 3.19
N VAL A 80 6.58 -2.05 4.41
CA VAL A 80 7.37 -3.09 5.07
C VAL A 80 6.55 -3.68 6.19
N SER A 81 6.25 -4.98 6.08
CA SER A 81 5.47 -5.71 7.08
C SER A 81 6.31 -6.83 7.68
N GLU A 82 6.21 -7.00 9.00
CA GLU A 82 6.82 -8.12 9.72
C GLU A 82 5.96 -9.38 9.53
N VAL A 83 6.55 -10.42 8.97
CA VAL A 83 5.82 -11.64 8.59
C VAL A 83 5.18 -12.35 9.78
N SER A 84 5.86 -12.37 10.92
CA SER A 84 5.41 -13.10 12.11
C SER A 84 4.22 -12.46 12.82
N THR A 85 4.06 -11.14 12.73
CA THR A 85 3.05 -10.36 13.45
C THR A 85 2.05 -9.68 12.54
N GLY A 86 2.39 -9.49 11.27
CA GLY A 86 1.64 -8.65 10.33
C GLY A 86 1.79 -7.14 10.59
N TYR A 87 2.62 -6.73 11.54
CA TYR A 87 2.82 -5.32 11.88
C TYR A 87 3.47 -4.55 10.73
N ILE A 88 2.95 -3.38 10.45
CA ILE A 88 3.57 -2.44 9.52
C ILE A 88 4.76 -1.78 10.22
N ARG A 89 5.96 -2.00 9.69
CA ARG A 89 7.22 -1.45 10.20
C ARG A 89 7.65 -0.19 9.46
N ALA A 90 7.26 -0.06 8.20
CA ALA A 90 7.42 1.17 7.42
C ALA A 90 6.31 1.31 6.38
N ILE A 91 5.94 2.54 6.07
CA ILE A 91 5.01 2.88 5.01
C ILE A 91 5.46 4.22 4.41
N ALA A 92 6.04 4.17 3.22
CA ALA A 92 6.54 5.34 2.52
C ALA A 92 5.71 5.61 1.27
N ASN A 93 5.33 6.86 1.08
CA ASN A 93 4.59 7.32 -0.09
C ASN A 93 5.25 8.59 -0.61
N LEU A 94 5.62 8.63 -1.87
CA LEU A 94 6.23 9.80 -2.47
C LEU A 94 5.54 10.15 -3.79
N THR A 95 5.29 11.43 -3.98
CA THR A 95 4.72 12.01 -5.20
C THR A 95 5.73 12.96 -5.83
N ARG A 96 5.81 12.96 -7.16
CA ARG A 96 6.65 13.86 -7.94
C ARG A 96 6.00 15.23 -8.02
N HIS A 97 6.78 16.25 -7.72
CA HIS A 97 6.40 17.65 -7.85
C HIS A 97 7.41 18.41 -8.70
N GLU A 98 6.92 19.28 -9.56
CA GLU A 98 7.79 20.20 -10.31
C GLU A 98 7.94 21.49 -9.50
N ILE A 99 9.19 21.83 -9.20
CA ILE A 99 9.53 23.07 -8.49
C ILE A 99 9.83 24.20 -9.49
N GLU A 100 9.86 25.44 -9.01
CA GLU A 100 10.03 26.65 -9.85
C GLU A 100 11.29 26.62 -10.74
N SER A 101 12.32 25.88 -10.35
CA SER A 101 13.53 25.70 -11.17
C SER A 101 13.33 24.75 -12.36
N GLY A 102 12.17 24.08 -12.48
CA GLY A 102 11.92 23.03 -13.45
C GLY A 102 12.50 21.67 -13.08
N ALA A 103 13.12 21.55 -11.90
CA ALA A 103 13.55 20.26 -11.37
C ALA A 103 12.39 19.50 -10.74
N ALA A 104 12.47 18.17 -10.74
CA ALA A 104 11.50 17.32 -10.05
C ALA A 104 12.00 16.98 -8.64
N GLU A 105 11.16 17.23 -7.66
CA GLU A 105 11.36 16.78 -6.28
C GLU A 105 10.26 15.82 -5.86
N TYR A 106 10.55 15.01 -4.82
CA TYR A 106 9.62 13.99 -4.32
C TYR A 106 9.40 14.22 -2.83
N TRP A 107 8.13 14.35 -2.45
CA TRP A 107 7.75 14.42 -1.04
C TRP A 107 6.41 13.72 -0.80
N GLU A 108 6.11 13.47 0.45
CA GLU A 108 4.86 12.84 0.88
C GLU A 108 3.75 13.89 0.96
N ASP A 109 2.68 13.71 0.20
CA ASP A 109 1.48 14.55 0.21
C ASP A 109 0.19 13.72 0.27
N PHE A 110 0.25 12.48 -0.19
CA PHE A 110 -0.88 11.57 -0.24
C PHE A 110 -0.46 10.14 0.08
N ASN A 111 -1.25 9.45 0.89
CA ASN A 111 -0.99 8.05 1.20
C ASN A 111 -1.54 7.13 0.09
N HIS A 112 -0.72 6.90 -0.93
CA HIS A 112 -1.06 6.05 -2.07
C HIS A 112 -1.29 4.59 -1.68
N ALA A 113 -0.68 4.12 -0.60
CA ALA A 113 -0.82 2.73 -0.15
C ALA A 113 -2.24 2.36 0.25
N ILE A 114 -3.03 3.34 0.73
CA ILE A 114 -4.41 3.14 1.17
C ILE A 114 -5.43 3.96 0.38
N GLY A 115 -4.99 5.03 -0.26
CA GLY A 115 -5.89 5.99 -0.95
C GLY A 115 -5.98 5.79 -2.46
N THR A 116 -5.13 4.93 -3.06
CA THR A 116 -5.10 4.71 -4.51
C THR A 116 -5.48 3.28 -4.84
N ALA A 117 -6.40 3.11 -5.80
CA ALA A 117 -6.74 1.83 -6.38
C ALA A 117 -6.17 1.75 -7.80
N VAL A 118 -5.33 0.76 -8.05
CA VAL A 118 -4.72 0.50 -9.37
C VAL A 118 -4.93 -0.96 -9.76
N GLU A 119 -4.80 -1.25 -11.05
CA GLU A 119 -4.75 -2.63 -11.50
C GLU A 119 -3.47 -3.30 -10.98
N PRO A 120 -3.58 -4.37 -10.17
CA PRO A 120 -2.43 -5.00 -9.53
C PRO A 120 -1.50 -5.71 -10.54
N GLY A 121 -1.98 -5.98 -11.75
CA GLY A 121 -1.23 -6.70 -12.75
C GLY A 121 -0.81 -8.08 -12.27
N SER A 122 0.41 -8.50 -12.60
CA SER A 122 0.93 -9.83 -12.25
C SER A 122 1.12 -10.08 -10.76
N THR A 123 1.10 -9.07 -9.92
CA THR A 123 1.14 -9.28 -8.46
C THR A 123 -0.10 -10.00 -7.95
N PHE A 124 -1.24 -9.87 -8.64
CA PHE A 124 -2.46 -10.60 -8.31
C PHE A 124 -2.35 -12.12 -8.50
N LYS A 125 -1.38 -12.59 -9.30
CA LYS A 125 -1.14 -14.03 -9.47
C LYS A 125 -0.79 -14.74 -8.16
N LEU A 126 -0.20 -14.03 -7.20
CA LEU A 126 0.03 -14.59 -5.86
C LEU A 126 -1.28 -14.97 -5.18
N ALA A 127 -2.28 -14.08 -5.19
CA ALA A 127 -3.59 -14.38 -4.62
C ALA A 127 -4.27 -15.55 -5.37
N SER A 128 -4.15 -15.59 -6.69
CA SER A 128 -4.67 -16.70 -7.51
C SER A 128 -4.00 -18.03 -7.18
N LEU A 129 -2.67 -18.04 -7.03
CA LEU A 129 -1.91 -19.23 -6.63
C LEU A 129 -2.35 -19.72 -5.25
N MET A 130 -2.43 -18.82 -4.26
CA MET A 130 -2.86 -19.17 -2.91
C MET A 130 -4.27 -19.75 -2.90
N ALA A 131 -5.20 -19.15 -3.63
CA ALA A 131 -6.58 -19.67 -3.73
C ALA A 131 -6.64 -21.07 -4.37
N CYS A 132 -5.84 -21.33 -5.41
CA CYS A 132 -5.75 -22.66 -6.02
C CYS A 132 -5.19 -23.69 -5.02
N MET A 133 -4.18 -23.33 -4.24
CA MET A 133 -3.56 -24.19 -3.24
C MET A 133 -4.54 -24.48 -2.08
N GLU A 134 -5.24 -23.49 -1.58
CA GLU A 134 -6.29 -23.66 -0.57
C GLU A 134 -7.45 -24.58 -1.04
N ALA A 135 -7.73 -24.53 -2.35
CA ALA A 135 -8.72 -25.39 -2.98
C ALA A 135 -8.21 -26.83 -3.25
N GLY A 136 -6.95 -27.13 -2.91
CA GLY A 136 -6.36 -28.46 -2.97
C GLY A 136 -5.39 -28.71 -4.13
N MET A 137 -5.09 -27.70 -4.96
CA MET A 137 -4.09 -27.83 -6.01
C MET A 137 -2.67 -27.78 -5.41
N ALA A 138 -1.79 -28.68 -5.80
CA ALA A 138 -0.39 -28.68 -5.36
C ALA A 138 0.46 -27.79 -6.28
N VAL A 139 1.54 -27.23 -5.73
CA VAL A 139 2.51 -26.41 -6.50
C VAL A 139 3.15 -27.22 -7.64
N THR A 140 3.17 -28.54 -7.50
CA THR A 140 3.71 -29.51 -8.46
C THR A 140 2.71 -29.93 -9.53
N ASP A 141 1.42 -29.62 -9.37
CA ASP A 141 0.41 -29.99 -10.37
C ASP A 141 0.66 -29.26 -11.68
N SER A 142 0.47 -29.99 -12.79
CA SER A 142 0.73 -29.47 -14.13
C SER A 142 -0.41 -28.65 -14.68
N VAL A 143 -0.04 -27.64 -15.45
CA VAL A 143 -0.93 -26.88 -16.31
C VAL A 143 -0.32 -26.83 -17.71
N ASP A 144 -1.10 -27.16 -18.74
CA ASP A 144 -0.63 -27.09 -20.14
C ASP A 144 -0.94 -25.70 -20.70
N THR A 145 0.11 -24.91 -20.86
CA THR A 145 0.00 -23.55 -21.42
C THR A 145 0.12 -23.54 -22.94
N GLY A 146 0.36 -24.70 -23.56
CA GLY A 146 0.52 -24.84 -25.01
C GLY A 146 1.57 -23.90 -25.58
N ASP A 147 1.22 -23.21 -26.66
CA ASP A 147 2.03 -22.17 -27.29
C ASP A 147 2.00 -20.81 -26.58
N GLY A 148 1.44 -20.74 -25.40
CA GLY A 148 1.35 -19.50 -24.61
C GLY A 148 0.24 -18.55 -25.06
N GLU A 149 -0.77 -19.05 -25.78
CA GLU A 149 -1.96 -18.28 -26.14
C GLU A 149 -3.23 -19.09 -25.88
N ILE A 150 -4.21 -18.47 -25.22
CA ILE A 150 -5.53 -19.04 -25.01
C ILE A 150 -6.62 -17.97 -25.15
N SER A 151 -7.80 -18.38 -25.53
CA SER A 151 -8.97 -17.51 -25.60
C SER A 151 -9.96 -17.86 -24.49
N PHE A 152 -10.29 -16.89 -23.67
CA PHE A 152 -11.40 -16.96 -22.71
C PHE A 152 -12.53 -16.09 -23.22
N TYR A 153 -13.67 -16.70 -23.50
CA TYR A 153 -14.78 -16.02 -24.18
C TYR A 153 -14.31 -15.31 -25.46
N ASN A 154 -14.44 -13.99 -25.50
CA ASN A 154 -14.03 -13.16 -26.64
C ASN A 154 -12.68 -12.45 -26.42
N LYS A 155 -11.96 -12.77 -25.35
CA LYS A 155 -10.68 -12.14 -25.02
C LYS A 155 -9.54 -13.14 -25.19
N ARG A 156 -8.51 -12.70 -25.90
CA ARG A 156 -7.29 -13.44 -26.11
C ARG A 156 -6.30 -13.08 -24.99
N MET A 157 -5.76 -14.10 -24.35
CA MET A 157 -4.72 -13.99 -23.31
C MET A 157 -3.44 -14.61 -23.84
N ARG A 158 -2.32 -13.96 -23.54
CA ARG A 158 -1.00 -14.38 -24.03
C ARG A 158 0.04 -14.31 -22.93
N ASP A 159 0.97 -15.23 -22.99
CA ASP A 159 2.24 -15.17 -22.28
C ASP A 159 3.25 -14.30 -23.03
N SER A 160 4.27 -13.81 -22.33
CA SER A 160 5.30 -12.96 -22.94
C SER A 160 6.09 -13.69 -24.05
N ASN A 161 6.23 -15.01 -23.93
CA ASN A 161 6.97 -15.87 -24.87
C ASN A 161 6.07 -16.62 -25.88
N HIS A 162 4.81 -16.21 -26.07
CA HIS A 162 3.90 -16.87 -27.03
C HIS A 162 4.44 -16.91 -28.46
N LYS A 163 5.30 -15.96 -28.85
CA LYS A 163 5.95 -15.93 -30.16
C LYS A 163 7.11 -16.93 -30.29
N ASP A 164 7.63 -17.38 -29.15
CA ASP A 164 8.75 -18.30 -29.04
C ASP A 164 8.30 -19.74 -28.75
N GLY A 165 7.01 -20.02 -28.88
CA GLY A 165 6.41 -21.34 -28.72
C GLY A 165 5.82 -21.62 -27.31
N GLY A 166 5.68 -20.61 -26.47
CA GLY A 166 5.06 -20.77 -25.16
C GLY A 166 5.92 -21.54 -24.15
N HIS A 167 5.28 -22.05 -23.10
CA HIS A 167 5.94 -22.85 -22.05
C HIS A 167 5.55 -24.34 -22.10
N GLY A 168 4.54 -24.71 -22.90
CA GLY A 168 4.01 -26.07 -22.92
C GLY A 168 3.42 -26.47 -21.55
N GLU A 169 3.63 -27.74 -21.20
CA GLU A 169 3.22 -28.26 -19.89
C GLU A 169 4.22 -27.87 -18.81
N ILE A 170 3.79 -27.12 -17.81
CA ILE A 170 4.61 -26.66 -16.69
C ILE A 170 3.86 -26.84 -15.37
N SER A 171 4.60 -26.92 -14.25
CA SER A 171 3.95 -26.95 -12.93
C SER A 171 3.31 -25.61 -12.56
N LEU A 172 2.36 -25.63 -11.63
CA LEU A 172 1.75 -24.43 -11.06
C LEU A 172 2.81 -23.47 -10.51
N GLY A 173 3.80 -24.02 -9.76
CA GLY A 173 4.92 -23.23 -9.25
C GLY A 173 5.76 -22.61 -10.36
N LYS A 174 6.02 -23.35 -11.44
CA LYS A 174 6.75 -22.81 -12.60
C LYS A 174 5.93 -21.74 -13.34
N ALA A 175 4.63 -21.94 -13.49
CA ALA A 175 3.74 -20.93 -14.07
C ALA A 175 3.78 -19.59 -13.30
N PHE A 176 3.86 -19.68 -11.97
CA PHE A 176 4.03 -18.51 -11.11
C PHE A 176 5.43 -17.87 -11.26
N GLU A 177 6.49 -18.68 -11.23
CA GLU A 177 7.88 -18.22 -11.37
C GLU A 177 8.11 -17.44 -12.68
N VAL A 178 7.60 -17.96 -13.80
CA VAL A 178 7.73 -17.28 -15.12
C VAL A 178 6.64 -16.24 -15.39
N SER A 179 5.76 -16.05 -14.41
CA SER A 179 4.62 -15.13 -14.55
C SER A 179 3.72 -15.42 -15.75
N SER A 180 3.45 -16.70 -16.04
CA SER A 180 2.55 -17.11 -17.11
C SER A 180 1.13 -16.60 -16.86
N ASN A 181 0.57 -15.87 -17.81
CA ASN A 181 -0.83 -15.44 -17.79
C ASN A 181 -1.75 -16.64 -18.04
N VAL A 182 -1.38 -17.43 -19.06
CA VAL A 182 -2.13 -18.62 -19.49
C VAL A 182 -2.16 -19.65 -18.37
N GLY A 183 -0.99 -19.97 -17.77
CA GLY A 183 -0.88 -20.94 -16.69
C GLY A 183 -1.69 -20.54 -15.45
N SER A 184 -1.61 -19.28 -15.04
CA SER A 184 -2.39 -18.78 -13.89
C SER A 184 -3.90 -18.84 -14.15
N ALA A 185 -4.35 -18.45 -15.36
CA ALA A 185 -5.77 -18.49 -15.70
C ALA A 185 -6.30 -19.91 -15.79
N LEU A 186 -5.53 -20.83 -16.37
CA LEU A 186 -5.90 -22.26 -16.46
C LEU A 186 -5.96 -22.91 -15.09
N ALA A 187 -4.99 -22.61 -14.20
CA ALA A 187 -5.02 -23.12 -12.83
C ALA A 187 -6.31 -22.72 -12.10
N VAL A 188 -6.67 -21.43 -12.17
CA VAL A 188 -7.93 -20.94 -11.57
C VAL A 188 -9.15 -21.62 -12.21
N LYS A 189 -9.18 -21.71 -13.55
CA LYS A 189 -10.28 -22.36 -14.28
C LYS A 189 -10.45 -23.81 -13.83
N THR A 190 -9.39 -24.62 -13.91
CA THR A 190 -9.41 -26.03 -13.51
C THR A 190 -9.82 -26.21 -12.05
N THR A 191 -9.39 -25.29 -11.16
CA THR A 191 -9.69 -25.41 -9.75
C THR A 191 -11.15 -25.09 -9.38
N PHE A 192 -11.77 -24.14 -10.09
CA PHE A 192 -13.05 -23.57 -9.68
C PHE A 192 -14.22 -23.77 -10.64
N GLU A 193 -13.96 -24.07 -11.94
CA GLU A 193 -15.04 -24.20 -12.94
C GLU A 193 -15.92 -25.42 -12.71
N ASP A 194 -15.36 -26.49 -12.14
CA ASP A 194 -16.07 -27.77 -11.92
C ASP A 194 -16.61 -27.95 -10.49
N LYS A 195 -16.52 -26.92 -9.63
CA LYS A 195 -17.08 -26.99 -8.28
C LYS A 195 -18.50 -26.42 -8.27
N PRO A 196 -19.51 -27.22 -7.88
CA PRO A 196 -20.85 -26.66 -7.66
C PRO A 196 -20.79 -25.60 -6.56
N GLN A 197 -21.48 -24.49 -6.81
CA GLN A 197 -21.63 -23.36 -5.87
C GLN A 197 -22.42 -23.79 -4.64
#